data_812806e7c586d9443c90b0e0c30c5534
#
_entry.id   812806e7c586d9443c90b0e0c30c5534
#
_cell.length_a   1.000
_cell.length_b   1.000
_cell.length_c   1.000
_cell.angle_alpha   90.00
_cell.angle_beta   90.00
_cell.angle_gamma   90.00
#
_symmetry.space_group_name_H-M   'P 1'
#
loop_
_entity.id
_entity.type
_entity.pdbx_description
1 polymer ?
#
loop_
_entity_poly.entity_id
_entity_poly.type
_entity_poly.pdbx_seq_one_letter_code
_entity_poly.pdbx_strand_id
1 'polypeptide(L)'
;NEETAHLPDVVDRRPFKQLLDFGGPKAKEAEESRRCFQVREGFAVQLVASEPQVRDPVAFDWGADGKLWVAEMGDYPSGMDGKGKAGGVVRWLEDVDGDGRYEKSKNFIGGLNLASGFAIGHGGVFVALPPHLLLYPDQIRDDVPDT
;
A
#
# COMPACT_ATOMS: atom_id res chain seq x y z
N ASN A 1 -12.53 37.74 -8.77
CA ASN A 1 -12.55 36.97 -7.54
C ASN A 1 -11.45 37.46 -6.62
N GLU A 2 -11.84 38.30 -5.66
CA GLU A 2 -10.92 38.94 -4.71
C GLU A 2 -10.33 38.01 -3.65
N GLU A 3 -10.75 36.76 -3.59
CA GLU A 3 -10.32 35.79 -2.58
C GLU A 3 -8.95 35.15 -2.87
N THR A 4 -8.40 35.28 -4.06
CA THR A 4 -7.08 34.75 -4.41
C THR A 4 -5.93 35.74 -4.23
N ALA A 5 -6.23 36.96 -3.80
CA ALA A 5 -5.25 38.04 -3.70
C ALA A 5 -4.36 38.00 -2.44
N HIS A 6 -4.55 37.04 -1.54
CA HIS A 6 -3.83 36.94 -0.26
C HIS A 6 -3.07 35.65 -0.02
N LEU A 7 -2.67 34.97 -1.08
CA LEU A 7 -1.64 33.94 -0.89
C LEU A 7 -0.32 34.69 -0.57
N PRO A 8 0.33 34.33 0.58
CA PRO A 8 1.57 34.98 0.94
C PRO A 8 2.61 34.79 -0.17
N ASP A 9 3.34 35.83 -0.51
CA ASP A 9 4.45 35.85 -1.47
C ASP A 9 5.64 34.94 -1.05
N VAL A 10 5.46 34.06 -0.11
CA VAL A 10 6.49 33.15 0.38
C VAL A 10 6.45 31.86 -0.42
N VAL A 11 6.90 31.93 -1.65
CA VAL A 11 7.34 30.73 -2.35
C VAL A 11 8.69 30.32 -1.74
N ASP A 12 8.70 29.21 -1.01
CA ASP A 12 9.96 28.63 -0.53
C ASP A 12 10.81 28.19 -1.73
N ARG A 13 11.89 28.93 -1.99
CA ARG A 13 12.79 28.72 -3.13
C ARG A 13 13.93 27.76 -2.82
N ARG A 14 13.91 27.09 -1.66
CA ARG A 14 14.94 26.12 -1.33
C ARG A 14 14.90 24.94 -2.32
N PRO A 15 16.06 24.40 -2.72
CA PRO A 15 16.10 23.16 -3.49
C PRO A 15 15.35 22.04 -2.78
N PHE A 16 14.67 21.18 -3.50
CA PHE A 16 13.88 20.07 -2.96
C PHE A 16 14.64 19.24 -1.93
N LYS A 17 15.94 18.99 -2.16
CA LYS A 17 16.81 18.30 -1.20
C LYS A 17 16.88 19.01 0.15
N GLN A 18 16.93 20.34 0.17
CA GLN A 18 16.93 21.11 1.42
C GLN A 18 15.55 21.13 2.10
N LEU A 19 14.46 20.99 1.33
CA LEU A 19 13.12 20.84 1.88
C LEU A 19 12.93 19.49 2.54
N LEU A 20 13.52 18.43 2.00
CA LEU A 20 13.55 17.10 2.59
C LEU A 20 14.38 17.04 3.90
N ASP A 21 15.48 17.82 3.97
CA ASP A 21 16.33 17.91 5.16
C ASP A 21 15.78 18.86 6.23
N PHE A 22 14.65 19.51 5.96
CA PHE A 22 14.06 20.49 6.87
C PHE A 22 13.32 19.81 8.04
N GLY A 23 14.08 19.21 8.96
CA GLY A 23 13.67 18.91 10.35
C GLY A 23 12.25 18.39 10.58
N GLY A 24 11.61 17.84 9.56
CA GLY A 24 10.32 17.18 9.68
C GLY A 24 10.38 16.03 10.68
N PRO A 25 9.28 15.62 11.26
CA PRO A 25 9.27 14.49 12.17
C PRO A 25 9.83 13.27 11.44
N LYS A 26 10.80 12.61 12.06
CA LYS A 26 11.34 11.34 11.56
C LYS A 26 10.23 10.31 11.49
N ALA A 27 10.33 9.40 10.51
CA ALA A 27 9.47 8.22 10.47
C ALA A 27 9.54 7.50 11.83
N LYS A 28 8.39 7.09 12.32
CA LYS A 28 8.25 6.36 13.58
C LYS A 28 8.14 4.87 13.27
N GLU A 29 8.63 4.06 14.20
CA GLU A 29 8.33 2.64 14.21
C GLU A 29 6.81 2.41 14.28
N ALA A 30 6.33 1.31 13.69
CA ALA A 30 4.90 1.04 13.53
C ALA A 30 4.13 1.11 14.86
N GLU A 31 4.66 0.52 15.92
CA GLU A 31 4.04 0.53 17.25
C GLU A 31 4.07 1.92 17.92
N GLU A 32 5.12 2.70 17.69
CA GLU A 32 5.19 4.08 18.14
C GLU A 32 4.16 4.95 17.38
N SER A 33 4.06 4.75 16.07
CA SER A 33 3.07 5.43 15.23
C SER A 33 1.64 5.10 15.68
N ARG A 34 1.34 3.82 15.96
CA ARG A 34 0.03 3.38 16.46
C ARG A 34 -0.38 4.15 17.72
N ARG A 35 0.54 4.40 18.66
CA ARG A 35 0.28 5.11 19.91
C ARG A 35 0.00 6.60 19.73
N CYS A 36 0.29 7.16 18.57
CA CYS A 36 0.00 8.55 18.25
C CYS A 36 -1.45 8.80 17.83
N PHE A 37 -2.21 7.75 17.51
CA PHE A 37 -3.61 7.90 17.11
C PHE A 37 -4.49 8.19 18.33
N GLN A 38 -5.36 9.19 18.18
CA GLN A 38 -6.43 9.48 19.11
C GLN A 38 -7.74 9.02 18.48
N VAL A 39 -8.43 8.11 19.14
CA VAL A 39 -9.69 7.56 18.66
C VAL A 39 -10.82 7.89 19.62
N ARG A 40 -12.05 7.86 19.12
CA ARG A 40 -13.25 8.03 19.92
C ARG A 40 -13.36 6.90 20.95
N GLU A 41 -13.99 7.20 22.09
CA GLU A 41 -14.31 6.20 23.11
C GLU A 41 -15.09 5.01 22.51
N GLY A 42 -14.71 3.80 22.89
CA GLY A 42 -15.26 2.55 22.34
C GLY A 42 -14.55 2.03 21.09
N PHE A 43 -13.55 2.76 20.56
CA PHE A 43 -12.72 2.32 19.42
C PHE A 43 -11.26 2.11 19.85
N ALA A 44 -10.58 1.22 19.15
CA ALA A 44 -9.16 0.98 19.33
C ALA A 44 -8.46 0.92 17.96
N VAL A 45 -7.18 1.32 17.90
CA VAL A 45 -6.31 1.13 16.74
C VAL A 45 -5.49 -0.12 16.97
N GLN A 46 -5.61 -1.07 16.04
CA GLN A 46 -4.82 -2.29 16.02
C GLN A 46 -3.78 -2.23 14.91
N LEU A 47 -2.57 -2.67 15.19
CA LEU A 47 -1.54 -2.86 14.18
C LEU A 47 -1.66 -4.26 13.61
N VAL A 48 -2.14 -4.38 12.37
CA VAL A 48 -2.37 -5.66 11.70
C VAL A 48 -1.15 -6.13 10.90
N ALA A 49 -0.43 -5.21 10.25
CA ALA A 49 0.80 -5.48 9.51
C ALA A 49 1.63 -4.21 9.38
N SER A 50 2.93 -4.36 9.12
CA SER A 50 3.85 -3.25 8.86
C SER A 50 5.03 -3.72 8.02
N GLU A 51 5.93 -2.83 7.65
CA GLU A 51 7.20 -3.21 7.05
C GLU A 51 7.99 -4.19 7.96
N PRO A 52 8.66 -5.16 7.37
CA PRO A 52 8.88 -5.39 5.93
C PRO A 52 7.79 -6.23 5.24
N GLN A 53 6.75 -6.66 5.94
CA GLN A 53 5.70 -7.54 5.39
C GLN A 53 4.82 -6.86 4.35
N VAL A 54 4.53 -5.56 4.55
CA VAL A 54 3.76 -4.71 3.64
C VAL A 54 4.52 -3.42 3.42
N ARG A 55 4.66 -3.00 2.14
CA ARG A 55 5.30 -1.74 1.75
C ARG A 55 4.42 -0.98 0.78
N ASP A 56 4.34 0.34 0.96
CA ASP A 56 3.62 1.24 0.04
C ASP A 56 2.22 0.72 -0.35
N PRO A 57 1.35 0.32 0.63
CA PRO A 57 0.04 -0.22 0.33
C PRO A 57 -0.88 0.86 -0.25
N VAL A 58 -1.55 0.54 -1.36
CA VAL A 58 -2.51 1.45 -2.02
C VAL A 58 -3.94 0.92 -2.00
N ALA A 59 -4.11 -0.38 -1.81
CA ALA A 59 -5.41 -1.02 -1.63
C ALA A 59 -5.28 -2.27 -0.77
N PHE A 60 -6.33 -2.60 -0.03
CA PHE A 60 -6.42 -3.84 0.72
C PHE A 60 -7.86 -4.33 0.78
N ASP A 61 -8.04 -5.63 0.95
CA ASP A 61 -9.33 -6.29 1.15
C ASP A 61 -9.12 -7.65 1.81
N TRP A 62 -10.18 -8.25 2.35
CA TRP A 62 -10.13 -9.59 2.93
C TRP A 62 -10.70 -10.62 1.96
N GLY A 63 -9.95 -11.70 1.77
CA GLY A 63 -10.44 -12.90 1.09
C GLY A 63 -11.52 -13.62 1.92
N ALA A 64 -12.31 -14.46 1.26
CA ALA A 64 -13.32 -15.26 1.93
C ALA A 64 -12.76 -16.27 2.95
N ASP A 65 -11.47 -16.54 2.87
CA ASP A 65 -10.67 -17.38 3.78
C ASP A 65 -10.06 -16.61 4.96
N GLY A 66 -10.31 -15.30 5.06
CA GLY A 66 -9.81 -14.43 6.12
C GLY A 66 -8.40 -13.89 5.88
N LYS A 67 -7.74 -14.23 4.77
CA LYS A 67 -6.47 -13.62 4.42
C LYS A 67 -6.63 -12.15 4.08
N LEU A 68 -5.69 -11.33 4.52
CA LEU A 68 -5.59 -9.92 4.14
C LEU A 68 -4.81 -9.81 2.82
N TRP A 69 -5.49 -9.34 1.80
CA TRP A 69 -4.87 -9.07 0.50
C TRP A 69 -4.48 -7.60 0.40
N VAL A 70 -3.33 -7.33 -0.20
CA VAL A 70 -2.77 -5.97 -0.31
C VAL A 70 -2.16 -5.77 -1.69
N ALA A 71 -2.50 -4.65 -2.33
CA ALA A 71 -1.77 -4.15 -3.49
C ALA A 71 -0.74 -3.11 -3.04
N GLU A 72 0.49 -3.28 -3.47
CA GLU A 72 1.63 -2.40 -3.19
C GLU A 72 2.08 -1.71 -4.47
N MET A 73 2.38 -0.42 -4.39
CA MET A 73 2.82 0.42 -5.52
C MET A 73 4.19 1.04 -5.23
N GLY A 74 5.18 0.20 -4.90
CA GLY A 74 6.54 0.67 -4.61
C GLY A 74 7.27 1.33 -5.79
N ASP A 75 6.71 1.25 -6.99
CA ASP A 75 7.23 1.84 -8.21
C ASP A 75 6.68 3.24 -8.55
N TYR A 76 5.82 3.80 -7.70
CA TYR A 76 5.32 5.16 -7.87
C TYR A 76 6.37 6.21 -7.45
N PRO A 77 6.55 7.34 -8.15
CA PRO A 77 5.89 7.70 -9.42
C PRO A 77 6.71 7.32 -10.68
N SER A 78 7.95 6.94 -10.53
CA SER A 78 8.91 6.87 -11.65
C SER A 78 9.58 5.51 -11.82
N GLY A 79 9.03 4.48 -11.20
CA GLY A 79 9.60 3.12 -11.20
C GLY A 79 10.64 2.91 -10.10
N MET A 80 10.94 1.65 -9.81
CA MET A 80 11.93 1.25 -8.78
C MET A 80 13.34 1.78 -9.01
N ASP A 81 13.66 2.16 -10.23
CA ASP A 81 14.97 2.66 -10.66
C ASP A 81 14.93 4.13 -11.12
N GLY A 82 13.79 4.81 -10.94
CA GLY A 82 13.56 6.15 -11.48
C GLY A 82 13.43 6.21 -13.00
N LYS A 83 13.30 5.06 -13.69
CA LYS A 83 13.22 4.94 -15.16
C LYS A 83 12.05 4.09 -15.63
N GLY A 84 11.09 3.82 -14.74
CA GLY A 84 9.88 3.08 -15.06
C GLY A 84 9.95 1.58 -14.81
N LYS A 85 10.96 1.10 -14.05
CA LYS A 85 11.02 -0.32 -13.68
C LYS A 85 9.85 -0.67 -12.77
N ALA A 86 9.04 -1.63 -13.23
CA ALA A 86 7.90 -2.15 -12.49
C ALA A 86 8.31 -2.74 -11.13
N GLY A 87 7.53 -2.49 -10.08
CA GLY A 87 7.79 -2.93 -8.72
C GLY A 87 6.52 -3.17 -7.92
N GLY A 88 5.34 -3.00 -8.55
CA GLY A 88 4.06 -3.29 -7.92
C GLY A 88 3.89 -4.77 -7.61
N VAL A 89 3.19 -5.05 -6.53
CA VAL A 89 2.95 -6.42 -6.03
C VAL A 89 1.50 -6.52 -5.55
N VAL A 90 0.86 -7.64 -5.81
CA VAL A 90 -0.32 -8.07 -5.03
C VAL A 90 0.13 -9.24 -4.16
N ARG A 91 -0.12 -9.13 -2.87
CA ARG A 91 0.22 -10.18 -1.89
C ARG A 91 -0.95 -10.47 -0.97
N TRP A 92 -0.88 -11.59 -0.33
CA TRP A 92 -1.76 -11.91 0.78
C TRP A 92 -0.95 -12.14 2.08
N LEU A 93 -1.62 -11.89 3.19
CA LEU A 93 -1.11 -12.11 4.52
C LEU A 93 -2.09 -13.01 5.29
N GLU A 94 -1.56 -13.79 6.21
CA GLU A 94 -2.32 -14.72 7.05
C GLU A 94 -1.99 -14.47 8.52
N ASP A 95 -3.05 -14.33 9.31
CA ASP A 95 -3.02 -14.33 10.78
C ASP A 95 -3.06 -15.80 11.22
N VAL A 96 -1.91 -16.33 11.62
CA VAL A 96 -1.73 -17.77 11.84
C VAL A 96 -2.29 -18.20 13.20
N ASP A 97 -2.19 -17.34 14.21
CA ASP A 97 -2.58 -17.66 15.58
C ASP A 97 -3.89 -16.98 16.03
N GLY A 98 -4.48 -16.12 15.19
CA GLY A 98 -5.75 -15.48 15.43
C GLY A 98 -5.68 -14.28 16.40
N ASP A 99 -4.49 -13.69 16.57
CA ASP A 99 -4.32 -12.53 17.48
C ASP A 99 -4.64 -11.19 16.82
N GLY A 100 -4.93 -11.20 15.51
CA GLY A 100 -5.25 -10.03 14.70
C GLY A 100 -4.02 -9.36 14.09
N ARG A 101 -2.84 -9.97 14.21
CA ARG A 101 -1.63 -9.62 13.47
C ARG A 101 -1.39 -10.65 12.38
N TYR A 102 -0.85 -10.18 11.27
CA TYR A 102 -0.63 -11.04 10.11
C TYR A 102 0.87 -11.33 9.97
N GLU A 103 1.34 -12.50 10.45
CA GLU A 103 2.77 -12.84 10.52
C GLU A 103 3.29 -13.41 9.21
N LYS A 104 2.44 -14.11 8.48
CA LYS A 104 2.81 -14.79 7.24
C LYS A 104 2.38 -13.97 6.04
N SER A 105 3.27 -13.81 5.07
CA SER A 105 2.96 -13.13 3.82
C SER A 105 3.56 -13.86 2.62
N LYS A 106 2.85 -13.81 1.48
CA LYS A 106 3.30 -14.36 0.21
C LYS A 106 2.86 -13.46 -0.94
N ASN A 107 3.72 -13.28 -1.92
CA ASN A 107 3.32 -12.61 -3.15
C ASN A 107 2.42 -13.55 -3.96
N PHE A 108 1.24 -13.06 -4.33
CA PHE A 108 0.40 -13.66 -5.35
C PHE A 108 1.01 -13.38 -6.73
N ILE A 109 1.25 -12.11 -7.04
CA ILE A 109 1.93 -11.68 -8.27
C ILE A 109 2.76 -10.42 -8.03
N GLY A 110 3.87 -10.28 -8.76
CA GLY A 110 4.77 -9.13 -8.68
C GLY A 110 5.24 -8.67 -10.05
N GLY A 111 6.07 -7.63 -10.06
CA GLY A 111 6.56 -7.02 -11.30
C GLY A 111 5.47 -6.26 -12.06
N LEU A 112 4.47 -5.79 -11.34
CA LEU A 112 3.35 -5.02 -11.87
C LEU A 112 3.78 -3.55 -12.04
N ASN A 113 3.24 -2.89 -13.05
CA ASN A 113 3.51 -1.47 -13.27
C ASN A 113 2.36 -0.63 -12.71
N LEU A 114 2.65 0.16 -11.67
CA LEU A 114 1.70 1.07 -11.02
C LEU A 114 0.37 0.38 -10.65
N ALA A 115 0.47 -0.75 -9.93
CA ALA A 115 -0.69 -1.48 -9.44
C ALA A 115 -1.51 -0.60 -8.49
N SER A 116 -2.64 -0.06 -8.94
CA SER A 116 -3.41 0.95 -8.22
C SER A 116 -4.60 0.40 -7.43
N GLY A 117 -4.92 -0.87 -7.60
CA GLY A 117 -6.02 -1.53 -6.90
C GLY A 117 -6.25 -2.94 -7.40
N PHE A 118 -7.09 -3.69 -6.69
CA PHE A 118 -7.46 -5.04 -7.07
C PHE A 118 -8.86 -5.41 -6.58
N ALA A 119 -9.39 -6.51 -7.08
CA ALA A 119 -10.61 -7.15 -6.56
C ALA A 119 -10.49 -8.67 -6.69
N ILE A 120 -10.87 -9.39 -5.64
CA ILE A 120 -10.89 -10.85 -5.62
C ILE A 120 -12.25 -11.35 -6.10
N GLY A 121 -12.26 -12.27 -7.06
CA GLY A 121 -13.52 -12.85 -7.54
C GLY A 121 -13.37 -13.62 -8.85
N HIS A 122 -14.44 -14.31 -9.22
CA HIS A 122 -14.50 -15.09 -10.47
C HIS A 122 -13.34 -16.08 -10.69
N GLY A 123 -12.83 -16.67 -9.59
CA GLY A 123 -11.71 -17.64 -9.69
C GLY A 123 -10.37 -16.97 -9.98
N GLY A 124 -10.12 -15.80 -9.42
CA GLY A 124 -8.85 -15.10 -9.57
C GLY A 124 -8.86 -13.71 -8.97
N VAL A 125 -7.87 -12.92 -9.34
CA VAL A 125 -7.68 -11.54 -8.89
C VAL A 125 -7.66 -10.58 -10.08
N PHE A 126 -8.58 -9.64 -10.09
CA PHE A 126 -8.53 -8.51 -11.02
C PHE A 126 -7.56 -7.47 -10.47
N VAL A 127 -6.65 -6.98 -11.29
CA VAL A 127 -5.69 -5.94 -10.90
C VAL A 127 -5.79 -4.76 -11.85
N ALA A 128 -5.92 -3.57 -11.27
CA ALA A 128 -5.92 -2.31 -12.01
C ALA A 128 -4.47 -1.85 -12.24
N LEU A 129 -4.06 -1.90 -13.50
CA LEU A 129 -2.75 -1.48 -14.01
C LEU A 129 -2.98 -0.45 -15.11
N PRO A 130 -3.26 0.83 -14.80
CA PRO A 130 -3.67 1.79 -15.82
C PRO A 130 -2.75 1.81 -17.06
N PRO A 131 -3.31 1.79 -18.29
CA PRO A 131 -4.74 1.86 -18.61
C PRO A 131 -5.47 0.50 -18.64
N HIS A 132 -4.90 -0.55 -18.13
CA HIS A 132 -5.42 -1.92 -18.20
C HIS A 132 -6.10 -2.34 -16.88
N LEU A 133 -7.07 -3.24 -17.01
CA LEU A 133 -7.60 -4.06 -15.94
C LEU A 133 -7.35 -5.52 -16.35
N LEU A 134 -6.51 -6.21 -15.60
CA LEU A 134 -6.11 -7.57 -15.90
C LEU A 134 -6.71 -8.55 -14.89
N LEU A 135 -7.12 -9.72 -15.35
CA LEU A 135 -7.49 -10.84 -14.50
C LEU A 135 -6.31 -11.82 -14.44
N TYR A 136 -5.90 -12.16 -13.25
CA TYR A 136 -4.97 -13.24 -12.92
C TYR A 136 -5.78 -14.41 -12.38
N PRO A 137 -6.05 -15.46 -13.17
CA PRO A 137 -6.83 -16.61 -12.71
C PRO A 137 -6.12 -17.36 -11.58
N ASP A 138 -6.89 -17.88 -10.65
CA ASP A 138 -6.49 -18.83 -9.60
C ASP A 138 -7.69 -19.77 -9.37
N GLN A 139 -7.94 -20.65 -10.33
CA GLN A 139 -9.10 -21.54 -10.32
C GLN A 139 -8.94 -22.70 -9.34
N ILE A 140 -7.71 -23.12 -9.12
CA ILE A 140 -7.38 -24.18 -8.16
C ILE A 140 -7.25 -23.67 -6.71
N ARG A 141 -7.27 -22.34 -6.52
CA ARG A 141 -7.26 -21.66 -5.21
C ARG A 141 -6.07 -22.03 -4.33
N ASP A 142 -4.88 -22.02 -4.92
CA ASP A 142 -3.62 -22.25 -4.20
C ASP A 142 -2.86 -20.94 -3.93
N ASP A 143 -3.51 -19.80 -4.19
CA ASP A 143 -2.97 -18.44 -4.02
C ASP A 143 -1.73 -18.18 -4.90
N VAL A 144 -1.74 -18.79 -6.09
CA VAL A 144 -0.77 -18.58 -7.16
C VAL A 144 -1.54 -18.41 -8.48
N PRO A 145 -1.21 -17.42 -9.31
CA PRO A 145 -1.87 -17.29 -10.60
C PRO A 145 -1.67 -18.53 -11.47
N ASP A 146 -2.76 -19.02 -12.06
CA ASP A 146 -2.70 -20.08 -13.08
C ASP A 146 -1.87 -19.58 -14.29
N THR A 147 -1.06 -20.45 -14.88
CA THR A 147 -0.20 -20.13 -16.04
C THR A 147 -0.92 -20.36 -17.38
#